data_50bc6c6bb51a87bf6cc084ed1c64f71a
#
_entry.id   50bc6c6bb51a87bf6cc084ed1c64f71a
#
_cell.length_a   1.000
_cell.length_b   1.000
_cell.length_c   1.000
_cell.angle_alpha   90.00
_cell.angle_beta   90.00
_cell.angle_gamma   90.00
#
_symmetry.space_group_name_H-M   'P 1'
#
loop_
_entity.id
_entity.type
_entity.pdbx_description
1 polymer ?
#
loop_
_entity_poly.entity_id
_entity_poly.type
_entity_poly.pdbx_seq_one_letter_code
_entity_poly.pdbx_strand_id
1 'polypeptide(L)'
;MKKILLLFIVVAVSGSVFAQQSATDGVKQTINTMFDAMRKGDSALLKSVFAKEMVLQSVSTNKEGKAVISTDSANDFAKAIGTPHTSVYDERITYGDIKIDGDLASVWAPYKFYLGDKFSHCGVDVFSLMKTTSGWKIIYIVDTRRKDNCIE
;
A
#
# COMPACT_ATOMS: atom_id res chain seq x y z
N MET A 1 -43.56 -21.75 -3.70
CA MET A 1 -43.08 -20.37 -3.43
C MET A 1 -41.85 -20.32 -2.51
N LYS A 2 -41.77 -21.08 -1.38
CA LYS A 2 -40.61 -21.05 -0.45
C LYS A 2 -39.26 -21.49 -1.09
N LYS A 3 -39.27 -22.46 -2.03
CA LYS A 3 -38.04 -22.97 -2.67
C LYS A 3 -37.41 -21.97 -3.67
N ILE A 4 -38.23 -21.16 -4.35
CA ILE A 4 -37.74 -20.13 -5.29
C ILE A 4 -37.10 -18.96 -4.51
N LEU A 5 -37.64 -18.60 -3.35
CA LEU A 5 -37.04 -17.52 -2.51
C LEU A 5 -35.66 -17.88 -1.96
N LEU A 6 -35.41 -19.16 -1.60
CA LEU A 6 -34.11 -19.63 -1.16
C LEU A 6 -33.04 -19.57 -2.29
N LEU A 7 -33.44 -19.86 -3.52
CA LEU A 7 -32.53 -19.84 -4.68
C LEU A 7 -32.08 -18.40 -5.00
N PHE A 8 -32.96 -17.40 -4.89
CA PHE A 8 -32.62 -15.98 -5.07
C PHE A 8 -31.67 -15.45 -4.01
N ILE A 9 -31.80 -15.86 -2.75
CA ILE A 9 -30.94 -15.45 -1.65
C ILE A 9 -29.51 -15.99 -1.86
N VAL A 10 -29.35 -17.24 -2.29
CA VAL A 10 -28.04 -17.87 -2.56
C VAL A 10 -27.30 -17.17 -3.70
N VAL A 11 -27.99 -16.78 -4.78
CA VAL A 11 -27.40 -16.08 -5.93
C VAL A 11 -26.95 -14.65 -5.53
N ALA A 12 -27.71 -13.94 -4.71
CA ALA A 12 -27.36 -12.58 -4.26
C ALA A 12 -26.13 -12.58 -3.34
N VAL A 13 -25.97 -13.56 -2.46
CA VAL A 13 -24.79 -13.70 -1.57
C VAL A 13 -23.54 -14.02 -2.36
N SER A 14 -23.62 -14.88 -3.37
CA SER A 14 -22.48 -15.24 -4.23
C SER A 14 -21.92 -14.04 -5.00
N GLY A 15 -22.78 -13.18 -5.55
CA GLY A 15 -22.35 -11.97 -6.28
C GLY A 15 -21.55 -10.99 -5.42
N SER A 16 -21.92 -10.83 -4.16
CA SER A 16 -21.25 -9.91 -3.22
C SER A 16 -19.82 -10.39 -2.87
N VAL A 17 -19.62 -11.69 -2.71
CA VAL A 17 -18.29 -12.27 -2.40
C VAL A 17 -17.31 -12.08 -3.56
N PHE A 18 -17.75 -12.31 -4.80
CA PHE A 18 -16.90 -12.11 -5.98
C PHE A 18 -16.52 -10.65 -6.19
N ALA A 19 -17.44 -9.71 -5.97
CA ALA A 19 -17.20 -8.29 -6.10
C ALA A 19 -16.17 -7.79 -5.06
N GLN A 20 -16.25 -8.27 -3.84
CA GLN A 20 -15.30 -7.92 -2.78
C GLN A 20 -13.91 -8.52 -3.02
N GLN A 21 -13.82 -9.75 -3.48
CA GLN A 21 -12.55 -10.37 -3.85
C GLN A 21 -11.87 -9.59 -4.98
N SER A 22 -12.60 -9.25 -6.05
CA SER A 22 -12.09 -8.44 -7.17
C SER A 22 -11.59 -7.04 -6.71
N ALA A 23 -12.29 -6.41 -5.76
CA ALA A 23 -11.87 -5.12 -5.21
C ALA A 23 -10.57 -5.26 -4.40
N THR A 24 -10.45 -6.29 -3.57
CA THR A 24 -9.24 -6.60 -2.80
C THR A 24 -8.04 -6.87 -3.71
N ASP A 25 -8.24 -7.62 -4.79
CA ASP A 25 -7.17 -7.91 -5.76
C ASP A 25 -6.70 -6.63 -6.47
N GLY A 26 -7.62 -5.73 -6.82
CA GLY A 26 -7.27 -4.43 -7.38
C GLY A 26 -6.46 -3.54 -6.41
N VAL A 27 -6.81 -3.53 -5.13
CA VAL A 27 -6.04 -2.83 -4.07
C VAL A 27 -4.62 -3.40 -3.98
N LYS A 28 -4.48 -4.73 -3.88
CA LYS A 28 -3.18 -5.40 -3.84
C LYS A 28 -2.35 -5.13 -5.09
N GLN A 29 -2.97 -5.17 -6.27
CA GLN A 29 -2.28 -4.88 -7.53
C GLN A 29 -1.69 -3.47 -7.54
N THR A 30 -2.43 -2.46 -7.07
CA THR A 30 -1.97 -1.07 -6.99
C THR A 30 -0.75 -0.95 -6.07
N ILE A 31 -0.80 -1.56 -4.88
CA ILE A 31 0.31 -1.55 -3.92
C ILE A 31 1.51 -2.32 -4.46
N ASN A 32 1.32 -3.51 -5.04
CA ASN A 32 2.41 -4.29 -5.64
C ASN A 32 3.09 -3.52 -6.78
N THR A 33 2.32 -2.80 -7.61
CA THR A 33 2.86 -1.94 -8.67
C THR A 33 3.74 -0.82 -8.11
N MET A 34 3.40 -0.24 -6.96
CA MET A 34 4.24 0.74 -6.26
C MET A 34 5.61 0.13 -5.90
N PHE A 35 5.63 -1.04 -5.26
CA PHE A 35 6.88 -1.69 -4.86
C PHE A 35 7.69 -2.20 -6.05
N ASP A 36 7.03 -2.64 -7.12
CA ASP A 36 7.71 -2.98 -8.38
C ASP A 36 8.37 -1.76 -9.01
N ALA A 37 7.73 -0.59 -8.98
CA ALA A 37 8.29 0.66 -9.44
C ALA A 37 9.52 1.08 -8.61
N MET A 38 9.47 0.92 -7.29
CA MET A 38 10.61 1.18 -6.40
C MET A 38 11.80 0.29 -6.74
N ARG A 39 11.60 -1.03 -6.89
CA ARG A 39 12.65 -1.98 -7.27
C ARG A 39 13.28 -1.66 -8.62
N LYS A 40 12.50 -1.16 -9.57
CA LYS A 40 12.96 -0.81 -10.93
C LYS A 40 13.54 0.60 -11.05
N GLY A 41 13.38 1.45 -10.03
CA GLY A 41 13.71 2.88 -10.15
C GLY A 41 12.79 3.62 -11.13
N ASP A 42 11.57 3.11 -11.35
CA ASP A 42 10.64 3.64 -12.36
C ASP A 42 9.68 4.66 -11.73
N SER A 43 10.10 5.94 -11.77
CA SER A 43 9.29 7.04 -11.24
C SER A 43 7.97 7.28 -11.99
N ALA A 44 7.89 6.91 -13.28
CA ALA A 44 6.67 7.05 -14.06
C ALA A 44 5.63 6.01 -13.65
N LEU A 45 6.06 4.74 -13.52
CA LEU A 45 5.22 3.67 -13.01
C LEU A 45 4.77 3.96 -11.58
N LEU A 46 5.67 4.49 -10.72
CA LEU A 46 5.34 4.87 -9.35
C LEU A 46 4.22 5.93 -9.31
N LYS A 47 4.37 7.00 -10.09
CA LYS A 47 3.35 8.06 -10.19
C LYS A 47 2.01 7.55 -10.74
N SER A 48 2.02 6.51 -11.55
CA SER A 48 0.80 5.96 -12.15
C SER A 48 -0.18 5.39 -11.13
N VAL A 49 0.30 4.97 -9.97
CA VAL A 49 -0.52 4.40 -8.87
C VAL A 49 -0.88 5.41 -7.79
N PHE A 50 -0.36 6.63 -7.86
CA PHE A 50 -0.67 7.70 -6.91
C PHE A 50 -1.84 8.57 -7.36
N ALA A 51 -2.63 9.03 -6.41
CA ALA A 51 -3.50 10.18 -6.63
C ALA A 51 -2.65 11.46 -6.71
N LYS A 52 -3.19 12.50 -7.35
CA LYS A 52 -2.48 13.77 -7.56
C LYS A 52 -1.98 14.40 -6.25
N GLU A 53 -2.80 14.34 -5.19
CA GLU A 53 -2.54 14.95 -3.89
C GLU A 53 -2.08 13.91 -2.84
N MET A 54 -1.46 12.81 -3.29
CA MET A 54 -0.95 11.76 -2.40
C MET A 54 0.10 12.32 -1.44
N VAL A 55 -0.01 11.93 -0.17
CA VAL A 55 0.92 12.31 0.91
C VAL A 55 1.57 11.05 1.49
N LEU A 56 2.87 11.11 1.73
CA LEU A 56 3.64 10.10 2.45
C LEU A 56 4.10 10.67 3.78
N GLN A 57 3.84 9.97 4.86
CA GLN A 57 4.33 10.32 6.20
C GLN A 57 5.08 9.17 6.83
N SER A 58 6.14 9.49 7.59
CA SER A 58 6.89 8.51 8.37
C SER A 58 6.89 8.92 9.84
N VAL A 59 6.46 8.00 10.70
CA VAL A 59 6.56 8.13 12.16
C VAL A 59 7.84 7.47 12.62
N SER A 60 8.71 8.23 13.27
CA SER A 60 9.98 7.75 13.79
C SER A 60 10.25 8.31 15.18
N THR A 61 11.30 7.79 15.85
CA THR A 61 11.75 8.30 17.13
C THR A 61 13.02 9.13 16.91
N ASN A 62 13.05 10.38 17.37
CA ASN A 62 14.21 11.23 17.29
C ASN A 62 15.27 10.85 18.34
N LYS A 63 16.42 11.56 18.34
CA LYS A 63 17.54 11.31 19.26
C LYS A 63 17.19 11.52 20.73
N GLU A 64 16.16 12.32 21.02
CA GLU A 64 15.64 12.57 22.37
C GLU A 64 14.59 11.55 22.82
N GLY A 65 14.33 10.50 22.02
CA GLY A 65 13.32 9.47 22.33
C GLY A 65 11.87 9.89 22.08
N LYS A 66 11.63 11.03 21.40
CA LYS A 66 10.29 11.53 21.11
C LYS A 66 9.82 11.08 19.74
N ALA A 67 8.54 10.70 19.63
CA ALA A 67 7.90 10.43 18.34
C ALA A 67 7.81 11.73 17.52
N VAL A 68 8.20 11.63 16.25
CA VAL A 68 8.16 12.73 15.27
C VAL A 68 7.57 12.21 13.95
N ILE A 69 6.99 13.13 13.19
CA ILE A 69 6.48 12.85 11.83
C ILE A 69 7.32 13.63 10.84
N SER A 70 7.77 12.97 9.77
CA SER A 70 8.22 13.60 8.53
C SER A 70 7.15 13.45 7.45
N THR A 71 7.09 14.40 6.52
CA THR A 71 6.12 14.39 5.42
C THR A 71 6.84 14.64 4.10
N ASP A 72 6.56 13.79 3.12
CA ASP A 72 7.03 13.90 1.75
C ASP A 72 5.84 13.98 0.79
N SER A 73 6.01 14.68 -0.34
CA SER A 73 5.04 14.68 -1.42
C SER A 73 5.23 13.47 -2.35
N ALA A 74 4.20 13.10 -3.08
CA ALA A 74 4.30 12.09 -4.15
C ALA A 74 5.41 12.39 -5.16
N ASN A 75 5.64 13.68 -5.46
CA ASN A 75 6.68 14.10 -6.40
C ASN A 75 8.09 13.93 -5.83
N ASP A 76 8.31 14.26 -4.55
CA ASP A 76 9.61 14.11 -3.90
C ASP A 76 9.97 12.62 -3.77
N PHE A 77 9.01 11.80 -3.37
CA PHE A 77 9.19 10.35 -3.31
C PHE A 77 9.50 9.77 -4.71
N ALA A 78 8.71 10.12 -5.73
CA ALA A 78 8.97 9.65 -7.09
C ALA A 78 10.32 10.13 -7.64
N LYS A 79 10.76 11.35 -7.29
CA LYS A 79 12.09 11.87 -7.64
C LYS A 79 13.19 11.05 -6.96
N ALA A 80 13.03 10.74 -5.68
CA ALA A 80 13.99 9.90 -4.95
C ALA A 80 14.13 8.51 -5.59
N ILE A 81 13.02 7.87 -5.95
CA ILE A 81 13.02 6.56 -6.61
C ILE A 81 13.64 6.62 -8.01
N GLY A 82 13.33 7.66 -8.81
CA GLY A 82 13.83 7.80 -10.18
C GLY A 82 15.26 8.34 -10.27
N THR A 83 15.86 8.82 -9.18
CA THR A 83 17.27 9.24 -9.17
C THR A 83 18.17 8.01 -9.24
N PRO A 84 19.17 7.95 -10.14
CA PRO A 84 20.07 6.80 -10.23
C PRO A 84 20.72 6.48 -8.88
N HIS A 85 20.62 5.24 -8.45
CA HIS A 85 21.22 4.72 -7.21
C HIS A 85 21.85 3.35 -7.46
N THR A 86 22.87 3.00 -6.67
CA THR A 86 23.66 1.77 -6.86
C THR A 86 23.00 0.52 -6.31
N SER A 87 22.05 0.68 -5.39
CA SER A 87 21.37 -0.42 -4.72
C SER A 87 19.89 -0.44 -5.07
N VAL A 88 19.33 -1.61 -5.30
CA VAL A 88 17.89 -1.79 -5.47
C VAL A 88 17.16 -1.42 -4.17
N TYR A 89 16.09 -0.64 -4.28
CA TYR A 89 15.17 -0.35 -3.17
C TYR A 89 14.11 -1.44 -3.12
N ASP A 90 14.33 -2.44 -2.27
CA ASP A 90 13.49 -3.63 -2.18
C ASP A 90 12.71 -3.66 -0.86
N GLU A 91 11.46 -3.30 -0.93
CA GLU A 91 10.54 -3.38 0.18
C GLU A 91 9.63 -4.59 0.02
N ARG A 92 9.68 -5.46 1.03
CA ARG A 92 8.97 -6.74 1.09
C ARG A 92 7.89 -6.64 2.14
N ILE A 93 6.64 -6.70 1.70
CA ILE A 93 5.48 -6.57 2.59
C ILE A 93 4.80 -7.91 2.83
N THR A 94 4.09 -7.99 3.96
CA THR A 94 3.06 -8.99 4.23
C THR A 94 1.72 -8.26 4.32
N TYR A 95 0.72 -8.72 3.57
CA TYR A 95 -0.62 -8.14 3.69
C TYR A 95 -1.28 -8.59 5.00
N GLY A 96 -1.54 -7.63 5.87
CA GLY A 96 -2.42 -7.79 7.02
C GLY A 96 -3.88 -7.49 6.66
N ASP A 97 -4.55 -6.69 7.51
CA ASP A 97 -5.95 -6.33 7.28
C ASP A 97 -6.12 -5.43 6.05
N ILE A 98 -7.03 -5.83 5.16
CA ILE A 98 -7.53 -5.02 4.05
C ILE A 98 -9.01 -4.77 4.30
N LYS A 99 -9.40 -3.50 4.45
CA LYS A 99 -10.78 -3.09 4.66
C LYS A 99 -11.20 -2.18 3.51
N ILE A 100 -12.39 -2.45 2.95
CA ILE A 100 -12.96 -1.71 1.82
C ILE A 100 -14.37 -1.27 2.19
N ASP A 101 -14.63 0.02 2.00
CA ASP A 101 -15.94 0.63 2.12
C ASP A 101 -16.20 1.49 0.86
N GLY A 102 -16.98 0.96 -0.07
CA GLY A 102 -17.26 1.60 -1.35
C GLY A 102 -15.97 1.91 -2.13
N ASP A 103 -15.69 3.19 -2.30
CA ASP A 103 -14.53 3.69 -3.04
C ASP A 103 -13.30 3.98 -2.15
N LEU A 104 -13.34 3.64 -0.87
CA LEU A 104 -12.23 3.76 0.07
C LEU A 104 -11.68 2.39 0.44
N ALA A 105 -10.36 2.24 0.44
CA ALA A 105 -9.68 1.07 0.99
C ALA A 105 -8.62 1.50 2.00
N SER A 106 -8.41 0.66 3.03
CA SER A 106 -7.33 0.78 4.02
C SER A 106 -6.60 -0.54 4.13
N VAL A 107 -5.26 -0.48 4.19
CA VAL A 107 -4.40 -1.67 4.25
C VAL A 107 -3.35 -1.49 5.33
N TRP A 108 -3.20 -2.48 6.20
CA TRP A 108 -2.11 -2.63 7.16
C TRP A 108 -1.10 -3.63 6.61
N ALA A 109 0.15 -3.20 6.37
CA ALA A 109 1.17 -4.01 5.73
C ALA A 109 2.51 -3.95 6.49
N PRO A 110 2.82 -4.91 7.37
CA PRO A 110 4.18 -5.08 7.87
C PRO A 110 5.19 -5.21 6.73
N TYR A 111 6.35 -4.55 6.87
CA TYR A 111 7.38 -4.57 5.84
C TYR A 111 8.79 -4.78 6.38
N LYS A 112 9.68 -5.25 5.50
CA LYS A 112 11.14 -5.24 5.67
C LYS A 112 11.76 -4.58 4.43
N PHE A 113 12.57 -3.52 4.64
CA PHE A 113 13.21 -2.78 3.57
C PHE A 113 14.69 -3.14 3.45
N TYR A 114 15.13 -3.37 2.22
CA TYR A 114 16.50 -3.73 1.87
C TYR A 114 17.09 -2.74 0.86
N LEU A 115 18.39 -2.49 0.98
CA LEU A 115 19.22 -1.82 -0.02
C LEU A 115 20.05 -2.89 -0.73
N GLY A 116 19.61 -3.35 -1.89
CA GLY A 116 20.10 -4.59 -2.49
C GLY A 116 19.81 -5.76 -1.55
N ASP A 117 20.84 -6.52 -1.17
CA ASP A 117 20.69 -7.66 -0.23
C ASP A 117 20.84 -7.27 1.24
N LYS A 118 21.15 -6.00 1.53
CA LYS A 118 21.41 -5.54 2.89
C LYS A 118 20.12 -5.04 3.56
N PHE A 119 19.70 -5.70 4.64
CA PHE A 119 18.61 -5.21 5.49
C PHE A 119 18.92 -3.79 5.99
N SER A 120 17.95 -2.90 5.88
CA SER A 120 18.03 -1.49 6.30
C SER A 120 17.17 -1.23 7.53
N HIS A 121 15.88 -1.48 7.42
CA HIS A 121 14.90 -1.25 8.49
C HIS A 121 13.60 -2.04 8.20
N CYS A 122 12.71 -2.02 9.16
CA CYS A 122 11.37 -2.58 9.05
C CYS A 122 10.33 -1.66 9.70
N GLY A 123 9.09 -1.97 9.48
CA GLY A 123 7.99 -1.23 10.07
C GLY A 123 6.63 -1.79 9.66
N VAL A 124 5.68 -0.89 9.63
CA VAL A 124 4.35 -1.12 9.08
C VAL A 124 4.00 0.06 8.20
N ASP A 125 3.53 -0.23 6.99
CA ASP A 125 2.83 0.73 6.15
C ASP A 125 1.33 0.67 6.43
N VAL A 126 0.71 1.82 6.53
CA VAL A 126 -0.74 1.97 6.45
C VAL A 126 -1.07 2.74 5.19
N PHE A 127 -1.72 2.06 4.25
CA PHE A 127 -2.19 2.67 3.01
C PHE A 127 -3.64 3.09 3.13
N SER A 128 -3.97 4.24 2.54
CA SER A 128 -5.33 4.58 2.15
C SER A 128 -5.39 4.72 0.64
N LEU A 129 -6.39 4.08 0.02
CA LEU A 129 -6.58 4.10 -1.42
C LEU A 129 -7.99 4.57 -1.76
N MET A 130 -8.12 5.25 -2.89
CA MET A 130 -9.38 5.68 -3.47
C MET A 130 -9.61 4.96 -4.80
N LYS A 131 -10.81 4.46 -5.01
CA LYS A 131 -11.23 3.91 -6.29
C LYS A 131 -11.59 5.04 -7.25
N THR A 132 -11.06 4.95 -8.46
CA THR A 132 -11.32 5.90 -9.55
C THR A 132 -11.83 5.15 -10.78
N THR A 133 -12.22 5.85 -11.83
CA THR A 133 -12.59 5.25 -13.13
C THR A 133 -11.43 4.48 -13.79
N SER A 134 -10.18 4.79 -13.41
CA SER A 134 -8.96 4.11 -13.90
C SER A 134 -8.38 3.09 -12.92
N GLY A 135 -9.14 2.67 -11.90
CA GLY A 135 -8.72 1.74 -10.87
C GLY A 135 -8.38 2.40 -9.53
N TRP A 136 -7.79 1.64 -8.62
CA TRP A 136 -7.39 2.13 -7.31
C TRP A 136 -6.17 3.05 -7.40
N LYS A 137 -6.15 4.11 -6.59
CA LYS A 137 -5.03 5.06 -6.45
C LYS A 137 -4.70 5.26 -4.98
N ILE A 138 -3.42 5.25 -4.64
CA ILE A 138 -2.94 5.55 -3.29
C ILE A 138 -3.11 7.05 -3.03
N ILE A 139 -3.83 7.41 -1.97
CA ILE A 139 -4.06 8.79 -1.53
C ILE A 139 -3.23 9.16 -0.31
N TYR A 140 -2.86 8.16 0.51
CA TYR A 140 -2.08 8.38 1.71
C TYR A 140 -1.30 7.14 2.09
N ILE A 141 -0.06 7.33 2.52
CA ILE A 141 0.76 6.32 3.18
C ILE A 141 1.30 6.91 4.47
N VAL A 142 1.18 6.18 5.56
CA VAL A 142 1.96 6.47 6.77
C VAL A 142 2.67 5.20 7.21
N ASP A 143 3.99 5.32 7.47
CA ASP A 143 4.81 4.21 7.93
C ASP A 143 5.40 4.45 9.32
N THR A 144 5.86 3.37 9.93
CA THR A 144 6.79 3.41 11.07
C THR A 144 8.14 2.85 10.65
N ARG A 145 9.24 3.31 11.26
CA ARG A 145 10.61 2.84 10.94
C ARG A 145 11.37 2.45 12.19
N ARG A 146 11.90 1.21 12.19
CA ARG A 146 12.76 0.67 13.25
C ARG A 146 13.75 -0.35 12.70
N LYS A 147 14.78 -0.70 13.49
CA LYS A 147 15.81 -1.67 13.06
C LYS A 147 15.69 -3.02 13.76
N ASP A 148 14.86 -3.12 14.75
CA ASP A 148 14.61 -4.29 15.59
C ASP A 148 13.11 -4.51 15.80
N ASN A 149 12.73 -5.60 16.47
CA ASN A 149 11.34 -5.97 16.74
C ASN A 149 10.48 -5.94 15.46
N CYS A 150 11.03 -6.43 14.35
CA CYS A 150 10.29 -6.55 13.09
C CYS A 150 9.14 -7.55 13.24
N ILE A 151 7.97 -7.21 12.68
CA ILE A 151 6.85 -8.14 12.59
C ILE A 151 7.20 -9.20 11.55
N GLU A 152 6.99 -10.48 11.89
CA GLU A 152 7.23 -11.61 10.99
C GLU A 152 6.07 -11.79 9.99
#